data_a7e08a1045fb0cbd3dd68121a00d4376
#
_entry.id   a7e08a1045fb0cbd3dd68121a00d4376
#
_cell.length_a   1.000
_cell.length_b   1.000
_cell.length_c   1.000
_cell.angle_alpha   90.00
_cell.angle_beta   90.00
_cell.angle_gamma   90.00
#
_symmetry.space_group_name_H-M   'P 1'
#
loop_
_entity.id
_entity.type
_entity.pdbx_description
1 polymer ?
#
loop_
_entity_poly.entity_id
_entity_poly.type
_entity_poly.pdbx_seq_one_letter_code
_entity_poly.pdbx_strand_id
1 'polypeptide(L)'
;MSFQYGLEILGIIRKYMAENQLERPEITDMLISSGNSDDTVRQRKTKLQKEAEKQEKEAEKEKKKEAKKDTKLVSYEMFRQGMNIDEIAKARDLVSGTIAGHLEHYVRSGKIKVEQVVKAENIAKIRKYLDEHEYMGIFAIKVALGDAVSYADIKFVLAVSGH
;
A
#
# COMPACT_ATOMS: atom_id res chain seq x y z
N MET A 1 7.78 -52.12 2.07
CA MET A 1 6.69 -52.40 1.09
C MET A 1 6.38 -51.26 0.13
N SER A 2 7.19 -50.20 0.01
CA SER A 2 6.85 -49.00 -0.79
C SER A 2 7.41 -48.96 -2.21
N PHE A 3 8.30 -49.87 -2.61
CA PHE A 3 8.95 -49.84 -3.93
C PHE A 3 8.16 -50.53 -5.06
N GLN A 4 7.24 -51.42 -4.73
CA GLN A 4 6.50 -52.21 -5.73
C GLN A 4 5.47 -51.40 -6.50
N TYR A 5 4.78 -50.48 -5.83
CA TYR A 5 3.79 -49.58 -6.42
C TYR A 5 4.37 -48.56 -7.41
N GLY A 6 5.61 -48.11 -7.17
CA GLY A 6 6.28 -47.15 -8.05
C GLY A 6 6.56 -47.69 -9.44
N LEU A 7 6.94 -48.98 -9.55
CA LEU A 7 7.22 -49.66 -10.83
C LEU A 7 5.95 -49.94 -11.63
N GLU A 8 4.84 -50.28 -10.97
CA GLU A 8 3.55 -50.50 -11.63
C GLU A 8 3.00 -49.19 -12.21
N ILE A 9 3.06 -48.09 -11.48
CA ILE A 9 2.61 -46.75 -11.96
C ILE A 9 3.45 -46.31 -13.16
N LEU A 10 4.77 -46.51 -13.15
CA LEU A 10 5.65 -46.19 -14.26
C LEU A 10 5.33 -47.06 -15.49
N GLY A 11 4.94 -48.34 -15.32
CA GLY A 11 4.50 -49.22 -16.36
C GLY A 11 3.21 -48.74 -17.05
N ILE A 12 2.23 -48.27 -16.28
CA ILE A 12 0.97 -47.72 -16.77
C ILE A 12 1.22 -46.41 -17.53
N ILE A 13 2.05 -45.53 -17.02
CA ILE A 13 2.39 -44.27 -17.70
C ILE A 13 3.09 -44.53 -19.02
N ARG A 14 4.06 -45.46 -19.09
CA ARG A 14 4.74 -45.83 -20.33
C ARG A 14 3.80 -46.39 -21.39
N LYS A 15 2.85 -47.23 -20.96
CA LYS A 15 1.83 -47.79 -21.87
C LYS A 15 0.92 -46.71 -22.42
N TYR A 16 0.42 -45.81 -21.56
CA TYR A 16 -0.43 -44.68 -21.97
C TYR A 16 0.27 -43.74 -22.94
N MET A 17 1.56 -43.43 -22.70
CA MET A 17 2.34 -42.55 -23.57
C MET A 17 2.60 -43.21 -24.95
N ALA A 18 2.86 -44.51 -24.98
CA ALA A 18 3.04 -45.25 -26.22
C ALA A 18 1.75 -45.32 -27.06
N GLU A 19 0.60 -45.51 -26.42
CA GLU A 19 -0.70 -45.56 -27.08
C GLU A 19 -1.16 -44.23 -27.66
N ASN A 20 -0.70 -43.09 -27.03
CA ASN A 20 -1.09 -41.73 -27.43
C ASN A 20 -0.01 -40.99 -28.24
N GLN A 21 1.06 -41.65 -28.67
CA GLN A 21 2.18 -41.05 -29.43
C GLN A 21 2.78 -39.81 -28.77
N LEU A 22 2.77 -39.74 -27.44
CA LEU A 22 3.34 -38.62 -26.67
C LEU A 22 4.86 -38.79 -26.56
N GLU A 23 5.63 -37.82 -27.05
CA GLU A 23 7.07 -37.81 -26.90
C GLU A 23 7.44 -37.77 -25.42
N ARG A 24 8.50 -38.52 -25.03
CA ARG A 24 9.03 -38.54 -23.66
C ARG A 24 9.46 -37.14 -23.24
N PRO A 25 8.93 -36.57 -22.20
CA PRO A 25 9.62 -35.45 -21.58
C PRO A 25 10.92 -35.97 -20.94
N GLU A 26 12.03 -35.29 -21.17
CA GLU A 26 13.41 -35.62 -20.67
C GLU A 26 13.54 -35.72 -19.12
N ILE A 27 12.42 -35.75 -18.41
CA ILE A 27 12.31 -35.74 -16.95
C ILE A 27 12.60 -37.11 -16.33
N THR A 28 12.50 -38.21 -17.11
CA THR A 28 12.61 -39.57 -16.54
C THR A 28 14.04 -39.99 -16.22
N ASP A 29 15.04 -39.50 -16.93
CA ASP A 29 16.44 -39.89 -16.69
C ASP A 29 17.08 -39.15 -15.52
N MET A 30 16.51 -37.98 -15.15
CA MET A 30 16.97 -37.16 -14.02
C MET A 30 16.49 -37.69 -12.66
N LEU A 31 15.41 -38.48 -12.63
CA LEU A 31 14.83 -39.01 -11.39
C LEU A 31 15.46 -40.33 -10.94
N ILE A 32 16.17 -41.05 -11.86
CA ILE A 32 16.74 -42.36 -11.55
C ILE A 32 18.18 -42.26 -11.03
N SER A 33 18.89 -41.19 -11.33
CA SER A 33 20.34 -41.05 -10.98
C SER A 33 20.65 -40.34 -9.66
N SER A 34 19.65 -39.78 -8.95
CA SER A 34 19.94 -39.08 -7.69
C SER A 34 19.00 -39.48 -6.55
N GLY A 35 19.41 -40.47 -5.81
CA GLY A 35 18.80 -40.86 -4.53
C GLY A 35 18.94 -39.82 -3.41
N ASN A 36 19.22 -38.52 -3.70
CA ASN A 36 19.46 -37.50 -2.70
C ASN A 36 19.02 -36.07 -3.10
N SER A 37 17.86 -35.90 -3.76
CA SER A 37 17.48 -34.57 -4.26
C SER A 37 16.17 -33.98 -3.72
N ASP A 38 15.62 -34.53 -2.64
CA ASP A 38 14.34 -34.01 -2.10
C ASP A 38 14.51 -32.61 -1.44
N ASP A 39 15.67 -32.36 -0.82
CA ASP A 39 15.96 -31.07 -0.16
C ASP A 39 16.22 -29.93 -1.17
N THR A 40 16.88 -30.19 -2.28
CA THR A 40 17.17 -29.13 -3.28
C THR A 40 15.94 -28.73 -4.08
N VAL A 41 15.03 -29.67 -4.36
CA VAL A 41 13.76 -29.38 -5.03
C VAL A 41 12.80 -28.61 -4.10
N ARG A 42 12.73 -28.96 -2.83
CA ARG A 42 11.99 -28.20 -1.81
C ARG A 42 12.54 -26.77 -1.65
N GLN A 43 13.84 -26.59 -1.59
CA GLN A 43 14.45 -25.25 -1.48
C GLN A 43 14.21 -24.39 -2.73
N ARG A 44 14.24 -24.97 -3.93
CA ARG A 44 13.94 -24.26 -5.19
C ARG A 44 12.47 -23.87 -5.28
N LYS A 45 11.53 -24.76 -4.92
CA LYS A 45 10.09 -24.44 -4.89
C LYS A 45 9.78 -23.34 -3.89
N THR A 46 10.37 -23.36 -2.70
CA THR A 46 10.17 -22.31 -1.70
C THR A 46 10.75 -20.97 -2.12
N LYS A 47 11.85 -20.95 -2.87
CA LYS A 47 12.45 -19.71 -3.38
C LYS A 47 11.58 -19.08 -4.49
N LEU A 48 11.15 -19.88 -5.45
CA LEU A 48 10.25 -19.43 -6.52
C LEU A 48 8.89 -18.96 -5.98
N GLN A 49 8.32 -19.67 -5.02
CA GLN A 49 7.07 -19.25 -4.37
C GLN A 49 7.24 -17.95 -3.59
N LYS A 50 8.34 -17.77 -2.88
CA LYS A 50 8.63 -16.52 -2.17
C LYS A 50 8.85 -15.33 -3.13
N GLU A 51 9.49 -15.56 -4.27
CA GLU A 51 9.68 -14.54 -5.30
C GLU A 51 8.36 -14.16 -5.97
N ALA A 52 7.49 -15.13 -6.27
CA ALA A 52 6.16 -14.90 -6.81
C ALA A 52 5.26 -14.12 -5.83
N GLU A 53 5.21 -14.55 -4.56
CA GLU A 53 4.48 -13.83 -3.50
C GLU A 53 5.01 -12.41 -3.26
N LYS A 54 6.31 -12.19 -3.43
CA LYS A 54 6.92 -10.86 -3.32
C LYS A 54 6.48 -9.97 -4.47
N GLN A 55 6.49 -10.49 -5.70
CA GLN A 55 6.04 -9.74 -6.89
C GLN A 55 4.54 -9.42 -6.83
N GLU A 56 3.69 -10.35 -6.38
CA GLU A 56 2.27 -10.09 -6.18
C GLU A 56 2.03 -9.00 -5.12
N LYS A 57 2.74 -9.05 -3.99
CA LYS A 57 2.65 -8.02 -2.94
C LYS A 57 3.15 -6.65 -3.41
N GLU A 58 4.17 -6.60 -4.25
CA GLU A 58 4.68 -5.36 -4.84
C GLU A 58 3.68 -4.79 -5.85
N ALA A 59 3.12 -5.60 -6.74
CA ALA A 59 2.09 -5.20 -7.69
C ALA A 59 0.80 -4.72 -7.00
N GLU A 60 0.38 -5.40 -5.92
CA GLU A 60 -0.77 -4.96 -5.11
C GLU A 60 -0.50 -3.63 -4.39
N LYS A 61 0.72 -3.42 -3.90
CA LYS A 61 1.13 -2.14 -3.31
C LYS A 61 1.13 -1.00 -4.34
N GLU A 62 1.56 -1.26 -5.56
CA GLU A 62 1.54 -0.24 -6.64
C GLU A 62 0.12 0.11 -7.04
N LYS A 63 -0.77 -0.86 -7.26
CA LYS A 63 -2.20 -0.62 -7.51
C LYS A 63 -2.86 0.17 -6.39
N LYS A 64 -2.55 -0.15 -5.12
CA LYS A 64 -3.04 0.61 -3.97
C LYS A 64 -2.49 2.03 -3.89
N LYS A 65 -1.26 2.28 -4.35
CA LYS A 65 -0.68 3.63 -4.44
C LYS A 65 -1.32 4.46 -5.55
N GLU A 66 -1.60 3.88 -6.70
CA GLU A 66 -2.30 4.55 -7.80
C GLU A 66 -3.74 4.91 -7.41
N ALA A 67 -4.51 3.97 -6.89
CA ALA A 67 -5.86 4.23 -6.40
C ALA A 67 -5.90 5.34 -5.33
N LYS A 68 -4.88 5.41 -4.45
CA LYS A 68 -4.76 6.50 -3.47
C LYS A 68 -4.43 7.85 -4.10
N LYS A 69 -3.67 7.89 -5.21
CA LYS A 69 -3.41 9.13 -5.96
C LYS A 69 -4.70 9.67 -6.59
N ASP A 70 -5.45 8.79 -7.25
CA ASP A 70 -6.73 9.17 -7.87
C ASP A 70 -7.73 9.70 -6.83
N THR A 71 -7.80 9.05 -5.67
CA THR A 71 -8.67 9.47 -4.58
C THR A 71 -8.32 10.86 -4.04
N LYS A 72 -7.04 11.18 -3.89
CA LYS A 72 -6.59 12.51 -3.47
C LYS A 72 -6.85 13.56 -4.56
N LEU A 73 -6.62 13.20 -5.82
CA LEU A 73 -6.83 14.09 -6.95
C LEU A 73 -8.30 14.53 -7.04
N VAL A 74 -9.23 13.59 -6.91
CA VAL A 74 -10.67 13.91 -6.91
C VAL A 74 -11.01 14.91 -5.80
N SER A 75 -10.52 14.73 -4.56
CA SER A 75 -10.75 15.70 -3.50
C SER A 75 -10.17 17.09 -3.81
N TYR A 76 -9.00 17.12 -4.43
CA TYR A 76 -8.34 18.36 -4.81
C TYR A 76 -9.10 19.11 -5.91
N GLU A 77 -9.61 18.38 -6.91
CA GLU A 77 -10.42 18.97 -7.98
C GLU A 77 -11.73 19.56 -7.45
N MET A 78 -12.42 18.86 -6.56
CA MET A 78 -13.62 19.37 -5.89
C MET A 78 -13.32 20.62 -5.06
N PHE A 79 -12.19 20.64 -4.36
CA PHE A 79 -11.73 21.83 -3.62
C PHE A 79 -11.45 23.01 -4.57
N ARG A 80 -10.84 22.76 -5.72
CA ARG A 80 -10.61 23.79 -6.75
C ARG A 80 -11.91 24.36 -7.34
N GLN A 81 -12.98 23.58 -7.34
CA GLN A 81 -14.34 24.02 -7.75
C GLN A 81 -15.02 24.89 -6.69
N GLY A 82 -14.36 25.13 -5.54
CA GLY A 82 -14.87 26.00 -4.47
C GLY A 82 -15.60 25.27 -3.34
N MET A 83 -15.63 23.92 -3.37
CA MET A 83 -16.25 23.14 -2.29
C MET A 83 -15.36 23.16 -1.03
N ASN A 84 -15.98 23.29 0.13
CA ASN A 84 -15.27 23.19 1.39
C ASN A 84 -15.06 21.72 1.81
N ILE A 85 -14.22 21.48 2.85
CA ILE A 85 -13.85 20.14 3.31
C ILE A 85 -15.09 19.29 3.68
N ASP A 86 -16.08 19.89 4.34
CA ASP A 86 -17.27 19.17 4.80
C ASP A 86 -18.24 18.86 3.63
N GLU A 87 -18.33 19.74 2.64
CA GLU A 87 -19.08 19.49 1.41
C GLU A 87 -18.46 18.36 0.59
N ILE A 88 -17.14 18.35 0.44
CA ILE A 88 -16.40 17.27 -0.23
C ILE A 88 -16.59 15.96 0.53
N ALA A 89 -16.52 15.98 1.85
CA ALA A 89 -16.72 14.81 2.69
C ALA A 89 -18.11 14.20 2.49
N LYS A 90 -19.16 15.03 2.49
CA LYS A 90 -20.54 14.62 2.21
C LYS A 90 -20.71 14.09 0.78
N ALA A 91 -20.19 14.79 -0.22
CA ALA A 91 -20.30 14.38 -1.62
C ALA A 91 -19.60 13.06 -1.93
N ARG A 92 -18.57 12.72 -1.18
CA ARG A 92 -17.76 11.51 -1.36
C ARG A 92 -18.05 10.40 -0.35
N ASP A 93 -19.00 10.60 0.54
CA ASP A 93 -19.32 9.70 1.65
C ASP A 93 -18.05 9.33 2.47
N LEU A 94 -17.26 10.35 2.81
CA LEU A 94 -16.03 10.24 3.58
C LEU A 94 -16.08 11.17 4.79
N VAL A 95 -15.27 10.87 5.80
CA VAL A 95 -15.11 11.79 6.95
C VAL A 95 -14.22 12.99 6.59
N SER A 96 -14.53 14.17 7.14
CA SER A 96 -13.77 15.42 6.91
C SER A 96 -12.28 15.27 7.18
N GLY A 97 -11.89 14.44 8.17
CA GLY A 97 -10.49 14.14 8.47
C GLY A 97 -9.76 13.39 7.33
N THR A 98 -10.45 12.57 6.55
CA THR A 98 -9.89 11.90 5.36
C THR A 98 -9.67 12.91 4.24
N ILE A 99 -10.64 13.80 4.00
CA ILE A 99 -10.51 14.87 3.01
C ILE A 99 -9.38 15.83 3.39
N ALA A 100 -9.27 16.21 4.67
CA ALA A 100 -8.15 16.99 5.16
C ALA A 100 -6.80 16.32 4.86
N GLY A 101 -6.69 14.99 5.09
CA GLY A 101 -5.48 14.23 4.75
C GLY A 101 -5.20 14.16 3.23
N HIS A 102 -6.24 14.17 2.37
CA HIS A 102 -6.05 14.28 0.93
C HIS A 102 -5.51 15.66 0.53
N LEU A 103 -6.07 16.74 1.07
CA LEU A 103 -5.66 18.11 0.76
C LEU A 103 -4.32 18.49 1.37
N GLU A 104 -3.94 17.91 2.53
CA GLU A 104 -2.63 18.10 3.17
C GLU A 104 -1.48 17.83 2.19
N HIS A 105 -1.60 16.79 1.36
CA HIS A 105 -0.62 16.48 0.33
C HIS A 105 -0.42 17.65 -0.66
N TYR A 106 -1.49 18.34 -1.02
CA TYR A 106 -1.45 19.48 -1.96
C TYR A 106 -1.01 20.77 -1.27
N VAL A 107 -1.30 20.95 0.01
CA VAL A 107 -0.75 22.03 0.83
C VAL A 107 0.78 21.86 0.96
N ARG A 108 1.25 20.65 1.29
CA ARG A 108 2.68 20.35 1.40
C ARG A 108 3.43 20.54 0.07
N SER A 109 2.80 20.27 -1.06
CA SER A 109 3.38 20.50 -2.39
C SER A 109 3.26 21.93 -2.90
N GLY A 110 2.70 22.86 -2.09
CA GLY A 110 2.51 24.27 -2.46
C GLY A 110 1.40 24.54 -3.47
N LYS A 111 0.59 23.51 -3.86
CA LYS A 111 -0.53 23.68 -4.80
C LYS A 111 -1.75 24.32 -4.17
N ILE A 112 -1.90 24.22 -2.85
CA ILE A 112 -2.92 24.90 -2.04
C ILE A 112 -2.16 25.73 -1.00
N LYS A 113 -2.52 27.01 -0.88
CA LYS A 113 -2.01 27.86 0.20
C LYS A 113 -2.73 27.52 1.50
N VAL A 114 -2.01 27.51 2.61
CA VAL A 114 -2.59 27.16 3.92
C VAL A 114 -3.72 28.11 4.32
N GLU A 115 -3.66 29.36 3.88
CA GLU A 115 -4.68 30.39 4.13
C GLU A 115 -6.02 30.11 3.44
N GLN A 116 -6.04 29.21 2.45
CA GLN A 116 -7.26 28.80 1.76
C GLN A 116 -8.04 27.72 2.51
N VAL A 117 -7.36 26.98 3.40
CA VAL A 117 -7.93 25.83 4.14
C VAL A 117 -8.03 26.10 5.65
N VAL A 118 -7.25 27.05 6.18
CA VAL A 118 -7.19 27.38 7.61
C VAL A 118 -7.39 28.88 7.80
N LYS A 119 -8.17 29.27 8.82
CA LYS A 119 -8.35 30.67 9.19
C LYS A 119 -7.03 31.28 9.66
N ALA A 120 -6.78 32.54 9.27
CA ALA A 120 -5.56 33.27 9.62
C ALA A 120 -5.29 33.30 11.13
N GLU A 121 -6.34 33.44 11.95
CA GLU A 121 -6.25 33.42 13.42
C GLU A 121 -5.70 32.08 13.94
N ASN A 122 -6.14 30.95 13.36
CA ASN A 122 -5.71 29.62 13.75
C ASN A 122 -4.27 29.36 13.31
N ILE A 123 -3.89 29.84 12.13
CA ILE A 123 -2.49 29.79 11.66
C ILE A 123 -1.59 30.55 12.65
N ALA A 124 -1.96 31.76 13.05
CA ALA A 124 -1.19 32.56 13.97
C ALA A 124 -1.02 31.88 15.36
N LYS A 125 -2.11 31.31 15.89
CA LYS A 125 -2.09 30.58 17.17
C LYS A 125 -1.17 29.35 17.11
N ILE A 126 -1.26 28.55 16.03
CA ILE A 126 -0.45 27.35 15.88
C ILE A 126 1.03 27.73 15.71
N ARG A 127 1.35 28.72 14.87
CA ARG A 127 2.74 29.19 14.67
C ARG A 127 3.32 29.71 15.95
N LYS A 128 2.60 30.55 16.68
CA LYS A 128 3.04 31.07 18.00
C LYS A 128 3.36 29.93 18.96
N TYR A 129 2.51 28.92 19.04
CA TYR A 129 2.77 27.76 19.89
C TYR A 129 4.05 27.00 19.47
N LEU A 130 4.28 26.81 18.17
CA LEU A 130 5.47 26.13 17.63
C LEU A 130 6.76 26.95 17.87
N ASP A 131 6.67 28.28 17.88
CA ASP A 131 7.82 29.18 18.19
C ASP A 131 8.19 29.18 19.67
N GLU A 132 7.19 29.00 20.55
CA GLU A 132 7.37 29.06 22.01
C GLU A 132 7.66 27.67 22.63
N HIS A 133 7.36 26.56 21.95
CA HIS A 133 7.43 25.22 22.49
C HIS A 133 8.10 24.26 21.53
N GLU A 134 8.83 23.26 22.05
CA GLU A 134 9.31 22.13 21.27
C GLU A 134 8.14 21.32 20.69
N TYR A 135 8.31 20.82 19.45
CA TYR A 135 7.30 20.01 18.80
C TYR A 135 7.18 18.63 19.46
N MET A 136 6.12 18.45 20.24
CA MET A 136 5.79 17.19 20.92
C MET A 136 4.65 16.41 20.25
N GLY A 137 4.29 16.77 19.01
CA GLY A 137 3.24 16.12 18.24
C GLY A 137 1.91 16.89 18.20
N ILE A 138 1.05 16.49 17.27
CA ILE A 138 -0.24 17.15 16.98
C ILE A 138 -1.15 17.18 18.22
N PHE A 139 -1.11 16.12 19.02
CA PHE A 139 -1.94 16.02 20.22
C PHE A 139 -1.58 17.09 21.27
N ALA A 140 -0.29 17.35 21.48
CA ALA A 140 0.16 18.37 22.42
C ALA A 140 -0.33 19.77 22.00
N ILE A 141 -0.25 20.11 20.72
CA ILE A 141 -0.77 21.37 20.17
C ILE A 141 -2.28 21.46 20.38
N LYS A 142 -3.02 20.37 20.10
CA LYS A 142 -4.49 20.33 20.28
C LYS A 142 -4.90 20.53 21.72
N VAL A 143 -4.19 19.90 22.67
CA VAL A 143 -4.45 20.06 24.11
C VAL A 143 -4.18 21.49 24.55
N ALA A 144 -3.09 22.11 24.10
CA ALA A 144 -2.70 23.45 24.46
C ALA A 144 -3.63 24.55 23.90
N LEU A 145 -4.06 24.38 22.62
CA LEU A 145 -4.90 25.37 21.94
C LEU A 145 -6.41 25.10 22.09
N GLY A 146 -6.79 23.95 22.63
CA GLY A 146 -8.18 23.58 22.91
C GLY A 146 -9.02 23.45 21.63
N ASP A 147 -10.34 23.73 21.78
CA ASP A 147 -11.30 23.56 20.69
C ASP A 147 -11.29 24.69 19.65
N ALA A 148 -10.54 25.73 19.89
CA ALA A 148 -10.38 26.84 18.95
C ALA A 148 -9.69 26.43 17.64
N VAL A 149 -8.93 25.34 17.66
CA VAL A 149 -8.16 24.84 16.51
C VAL A 149 -8.48 23.36 16.26
N SER A 150 -8.79 23.01 15.02
CA SER A 150 -9.06 21.62 14.65
C SER A 150 -7.76 20.82 14.40
N TYR A 151 -7.84 19.49 14.49
CA TYR A 151 -6.73 18.63 14.08
C TYR A 151 -6.33 18.83 12.61
N ALA A 152 -7.29 19.15 11.74
CA ALA A 152 -7.04 19.44 10.34
C ALA A 152 -6.22 20.73 10.18
N ASP A 153 -6.57 21.80 10.93
CA ASP A 153 -5.83 23.06 10.90
C ASP A 153 -4.38 22.86 11.32
N ILE A 154 -4.15 22.10 12.39
CA ILE A 154 -2.80 21.78 12.88
C ILE A 154 -2.00 21.06 11.80
N LYS A 155 -2.57 20.02 11.17
CA LYS A 155 -1.91 19.27 10.10
C LYS A 155 -1.55 20.14 8.90
N PHE A 156 -2.45 21.03 8.48
CA PHE A 156 -2.18 21.93 7.36
C PHE A 156 -1.04 22.90 7.66
N VAL A 157 -1.01 23.47 8.87
CA VAL A 157 0.08 24.38 9.26
C VAL A 157 1.41 23.63 9.35
N LEU A 158 1.44 22.46 9.97
CA LEU A 158 2.65 21.62 10.06
C LEU A 158 3.16 21.20 8.67
N ALA A 159 2.25 20.91 7.71
CA ALA A 159 2.62 20.57 6.36
C ALA A 159 3.45 21.64 5.64
N VAL A 160 3.28 22.92 6.03
CA VAL A 160 4.03 24.06 5.48
C VAL A 160 5.24 24.41 6.34
N SER A 161 5.19 24.15 7.65
CA SER A 161 6.28 24.49 8.58
C SER A 161 7.44 23.48 8.57
N GLY A 162 7.31 22.36 7.85
CA GLY A 162 8.38 21.36 7.71
C GLY A 162 8.58 20.42 8.90
N HIS A 163 7.58 20.30 9.76
CA HIS A 163 7.56 19.37 10.91
C HIS A 163 6.87 18.06 10.60
#